data_16505a5aa6fef3416ef3e6b7b620d7aa
#
_entry.id   16505a5aa6fef3416ef3e6b7b620d7aa
#
_cell.length_a   1.000
_cell.length_b   1.000
_cell.length_c   1.000
_cell.angle_alpha   90.00
_cell.angle_beta   90.00
_cell.angle_gamma   90.00
#
_symmetry.space_group_name_H-M   'P 1'
#
loop_
_entity.id
_entity.type
_entity.pdbx_description
1 polymer ?
#
loop_
_entity_poly.entity_id
_entity_poly.type
_entity_poly.pdbx_seq_one_letter_code
_entity_poly.pdbx_strand_id
1 'polypeptide(L)' 'MTHPVKMINQIALNMSANGSHDEVALQVALHLEKFWTGTMKTKVIKQCSIENTEFSLISRKALHYLEAMQKAKPS' A
#
# COMPACT_ATOMS: atom_id res chain seq x y z
N MET A 1 -0.64 6.40 -18.80
CA MET A 1 -0.32 6.96 -17.47
C MET A 1 -0.51 5.90 -16.41
N THR A 2 0.47 5.74 -15.54
CA THR A 2 0.43 4.71 -14.52
C THR A 2 -0.46 5.16 -13.36
N HIS A 3 -1.45 4.34 -13.04
CA HIS A 3 -2.39 4.66 -11.96
C HIS A 3 -1.92 4.01 -10.66
N PRO A 4 -1.67 4.79 -9.59
CA PRO A 4 -1.13 4.23 -8.34
C PRO A 4 -1.99 3.11 -7.74
N VAL A 5 -3.32 3.20 -7.86
CA VAL A 5 -4.23 2.15 -7.36
C VAL A 5 -3.97 0.83 -8.09
N LYS A 6 -3.84 0.88 -9.40
CA LYS A 6 -3.55 -0.33 -10.19
C LYS A 6 -2.17 -0.88 -9.85
N MET A 7 -1.21 -0.01 -9.62
CA MET A 7 0.15 -0.42 -9.27
C MET A 7 0.18 -1.17 -7.94
N ILE A 8 -0.46 -0.65 -6.90
CA ILE A 8 -0.44 -1.31 -5.60
C ILE A 8 -1.18 -2.64 -5.66
N ASN A 9 -2.31 -2.69 -6.35
CA ASN A 9 -3.07 -3.93 -6.51
C ASN A 9 -2.25 -4.99 -7.23
N GLN A 10 -1.49 -4.60 -8.26
CA GLN A 10 -0.65 -5.51 -9.01
C GLN A 10 0.51 -6.02 -8.15
N ILE A 11 1.12 -5.14 -7.38
CA ILE A 11 2.20 -5.52 -6.44
C ILE A 11 1.65 -6.52 -5.42
N ALA A 12 0.49 -6.23 -4.85
CA ALA A 12 -0.15 -7.11 -3.88
C ALA A 12 -0.45 -8.48 -4.47
N LEU A 13 -0.96 -8.50 -5.70
CA LEU A 13 -1.26 -9.76 -6.39
C LEU A 13 0.02 -10.57 -6.65
N ASN A 14 1.08 -9.91 -7.11
CA ASN A 14 2.34 -10.58 -7.40
C ASN A 14 2.99 -11.17 -6.15
N MET A 15 2.75 -10.57 -5.00
CA MET A 15 3.33 -11.03 -3.72
C MET A 15 2.39 -11.93 -2.92
N SER A 16 1.18 -12.18 -3.42
CA SER A 16 0.12 -12.84 -2.65
C SER A 16 0.46 -14.27 -2.20
N ALA A 17 1.39 -14.94 -2.88
CA ALA A 17 1.80 -16.30 -2.53
C ALA A 17 2.89 -16.35 -1.45
N ASN A 18 3.37 -15.20 -0.98
CA ASN A 18 4.54 -15.11 -0.10
C ASN A 18 4.21 -15.27 1.39
N GLY A 19 2.97 -15.57 1.74
CA GLY A 19 2.58 -15.74 3.13
C GLY A 19 1.11 -15.42 3.36
N SER A 20 0.73 -15.22 4.62
CA SER A 20 -0.63 -14.82 4.98
C SER A 20 -0.92 -13.42 4.46
N HIS A 21 -2.21 -13.04 4.46
CA HIS A 21 -2.61 -11.70 4.02
C HIS A 21 -1.87 -10.59 4.79
N ASP A 22 -1.73 -10.75 6.10
CA ASP A 22 -1.05 -9.75 6.92
C ASP A 22 0.44 -9.69 6.61
N GLU A 23 1.08 -10.85 6.44
CA GLU A 23 2.50 -10.91 6.10
C GLU A 23 2.76 -10.25 4.74
N VAL A 24 1.94 -10.58 3.74
CA VAL A 24 2.07 -10.00 2.41
C VAL A 24 1.79 -8.50 2.44
N ALA A 25 0.77 -8.09 3.19
CA ALA A 25 0.44 -6.68 3.33
C ALA A 25 1.61 -5.88 3.92
N LEU A 26 2.28 -6.43 4.91
CA LEU A 26 3.45 -5.78 5.49
C LEU A 26 4.59 -5.70 4.48
N GLN A 27 4.83 -6.76 3.72
CA GLN A 27 5.83 -6.76 2.66
C GLN A 27 5.54 -5.70 1.61
N VAL A 28 4.28 -5.58 1.19
CA VAL A 28 3.86 -4.56 0.23
C VAL A 28 4.09 -3.16 0.81
N ALA A 29 3.71 -2.94 2.06
CA ALA A 29 3.91 -1.65 2.72
C ALA A 29 5.40 -1.26 2.77
N LEU A 30 6.26 -2.21 3.10
CA LEU A 30 7.70 -1.98 3.14
C LEU A 30 8.25 -1.67 1.75
N HIS A 31 7.73 -2.34 0.72
CA HIS A 31 8.10 -2.07 -0.66
C HIS A 31 7.76 -0.64 -1.06
N LEU A 32 6.54 -0.20 -0.75
CA LEU A 32 6.10 1.17 -1.05
C LEU A 32 6.92 2.18 -0.28
N GLU A 33 7.18 1.90 0.99
CA GLU A 33 7.97 2.80 1.83
C GLU A 33 9.36 3.01 1.26
N LYS A 34 9.95 1.96 0.70
CA LYS A 34 11.31 1.99 0.20
C LYS A 34 11.41 2.60 -1.22
N PHE A 35 10.43 2.30 -2.08
CA PHE A 35 10.55 2.61 -3.50
C PHE A 35 9.64 3.73 -4.02
N TRP A 36 8.54 4.02 -3.33
CA TRP A 36 7.61 5.04 -3.79
C TRP A 36 7.94 6.40 -3.17
N THR A 37 7.66 7.47 -3.93
CA THR A 37 7.85 8.84 -3.42
C THR A 37 6.81 9.15 -2.35
N GLY A 38 7.09 10.15 -1.53
CA GLY A 38 6.14 10.63 -0.52
C GLY A 38 4.82 11.06 -1.13
N THR A 39 4.87 11.71 -2.30
CA THR A 39 3.68 12.16 -3.02
C THR A 39 2.81 10.97 -3.44
N MET A 40 3.40 9.94 -3.99
CA MET A 40 2.67 8.74 -4.40
C MET A 40 2.04 8.02 -3.21
N LYS A 41 2.81 7.89 -2.12
CA LYS A 41 2.31 7.25 -0.90
C LYS A 41 1.11 8.01 -0.34
N THR A 42 1.21 9.32 -0.26
CA THR A 42 0.12 10.17 0.23
C THR A 42 -1.13 10.04 -0.64
N LYS A 43 -0.94 10.01 -1.96
CA LYS A 43 -2.06 9.89 -2.91
C LYS A 43 -2.82 8.59 -2.72
N VAL A 44 -2.13 7.44 -2.62
CA VAL A 44 -2.82 6.16 -2.49
C VAL A 44 -3.50 6.03 -1.13
N ILE A 45 -2.89 6.54 -0.06
CA ILE A 45 -3.51 6.54 1.26
C ILE A 45 -4.81 7.36 1.23
N LYS A 46 -4.76 8.54 0.64
CA LYS A 46 -5.92 9.41 0.52
C LYS A 46 -7.01 8.78 -0.34
N GLN A 47 -6.63 8.18 -1.47
CA GLN A 47 -7.58 7.53 -2.37
C GLN A 47 -8.26 6.36 -1.68
N CYS A 48 -7.54 5.58 -0.90
CA CYS A 48 -8.12 4.46 -0.15
C CYS A 48 -9.13 4.96 0.89
N SER A 49 -8.87 6.10 1.49
CA SER A 49 -9.78 6.72 2.44
C SER A 49 -11.10 7.16 1.78
N ILE A 50 -11.03 7.59 0.51
CA ILE A 50 -12.20 8.06 -0.24
C ILE A 50 -12.96 6.89 -0.88
N GLU A 51 -12.25 5.96 -1.50
CA GLU A 51 -12.85 4.88 -2.27
C GLU A 51 -12.06 3.58 -2.11
N ASN A 52 -12.26 2.93 -0.95
CA ASN A 52 -11.49 1.73 -0.63
C ASN A 52 -11.88 0.51 -1.46
N THR A 53 -13.04 0.53 -2.12
CA THR A 53 -13.50 -0.62 -2.93
C THR A 53 -12.63 -0.88 -4.17
N GLU A 54 -11.87 0.12 -4.61
CA GLU A 54 -10.94 -0.04 -5.74
C GLU A 54 -9.69 -0.81 -5.35
N PHE A 55 -9.44 -0.98 -4.05
CA PHE A 55 -8.24 -1.63 -3.53
C PHE A 55 -8.53 -3.07 -3.13
N SER A 56 -7.62 -3.98 -3.46
CA SER A 56 -7.73 -5.37 -2.99
C SER A 56 -7.58 -5.41 -1.47
N LEU A 57 -7.99 -6.52 -0.85
CA LEU A 57 -7.87 -6.68 0.59
C LEU A 57 -6.43 -6.48 1.07
N ILE A 58 -5.48 -7.10 0.38
CA ILE A 58 -4.06 -6.98 0.73
C ILE A 58 -3.60 -5.53 0.57
N SER A 59 -4.03 -4.85 -0.50
CA SER A 59 -3.68 -3.44 -0.72
C SER A 59 -4.21 -2.55 0.40
N ARG A 60 -5.44 -2.78 0.85
CA ARG A 60 -6.02 -2.00 1.95
C ARG A 60 -5.24 -2.20 3.24
N LYS A 61 -4.89 -3.44 3.55
CA LYS A 61 -4.08 -3.75 4.74
C LYS A 61 -2.68 -3.13 4.63
N ALA A 62 -2.09 -3.19 3.43
CA ALA A 62 -0.77 -2.61 3.19
C ALA A 62 -0.79 -1.10 3.42
N LEU A 63 -1.83 -0.41 2.95
CA LEU A 63 -1.95 1.03 3.14
C LEU A 63 -2.17 1.39 4.60
N HIS A 64 -2.83 0.53 5.36
CA HIS A 64 -3.00 0.72 6.80
C HIS A 64 -1.62 0.70 7.50
N TYR A 65 -0.80 -0.28 7.17
CA TYR A 65 0.57 -0.36 7.69
C TYR A 65 1.41 0.83 7.23
N LEU A 66 1.28 1.20 5.96
CA LEU A 66 2.05 2.32 5.41
C LEU A 66 1.71 3.63 6.12
N GLU A 67 0.41 3.86 6.36
CA GLU A 67 -0.03 5.05 7.08
C GLU A 67 0.56 5.08 8.51
N ALA A 68 0.54 3.94 9.18
CA ALA A 68 1.12 3.83 10.51
C ALA A 68 2.63 4.14 10.49
N MET A 69 3.34 3.66 9.48
CA MET A 69 4.76 3.97 9.32
C MET A 69 5.00 5.46 9.11
N GLN A 70 4.15 6.11 8.30
CA GLN A 70 4.27 7.55 8.05
C GLN A 70 4.07 8.34 9.35
N LYS A 71 3.10 7.95 10.16
CA LYS A 71 2.81 8.62 11.42
C LYS A 71 3.90 8.40 12.47
N ALA A 72 4.60 7.27 12.40
CA ALA A 72 5.66 6.94 13.36
C ALA A 72 6.96 7.67 13.07
N LYS A 73 7.12 8.24 11.87
CA LYS A 73 8.34 8.94 11.52
C LYS A 73 8.40 10.31 12.20
N PRO A 74 9.56 10.69 12.74
CA PRO A 74 9.72 12.06 13.23
C PRO A 74 9.61 13.03 12.07
N SER A 75 8.89 14.09 12.26
CA SER A 75 8.70 15.13 11.26
C SER A 75 9.93 16.02 11.12
#